data_78959b968bae4f44f86068ea2d987716
#
_entry.id   78959b968bae4f44f86068ea2d987716
#
_cell.length_a   1.000
_cell.length_b   1.000
_cell.length_c   1.000
_cell.angle_alpha   90.00
_cell.angle_beta   90.00
_cell.angle_gamma   90.00
#
_symmetry.space_group_name_H-M   'P 1'
#
loop_
_entity.id
_entity.type
_entity.pdbx_description
1 polymer ?
#
loop_
_entity_poly.entity_id
_entity_poly.type
_entity_poly.pdbx_seq_one_letter_code
_entity_poly.pdbx_strand_id
1 'polypeptide(L)'
;MTASDLLCAKLRLPQPDRSPIYEWARKHVILPESYATPGPFNVRISPWLVPIFDALQNPLVRRVHFRKAVQIGGTLVADIWVPWLIANDAGPISWTMQTDEMIDRHAKSRLNPIFESCKPVAAMLPRVGPNRTTTEIYFGGFFFI
;
A
#
# COMPACT_ATOMS: atom_id res chain seq x y z
N MET A 1 20.90 -14.56 -6.63
CA MET A 1 19.81 -14.50 -7.62
C MET A 1 18.97 -15.75 -7.42
N THR A 2 17.69 -15.60 -7.08
CA THR A 2 16.78 -16.73 -6.81
C THR A 2 16.15 -17.25 -8.11
N ALA A 3 15.56 -18.47 -8.08
CA ALA A 3 14.81 -19.00 -9.22
C ALA A 3 13.64 -18.08 -9.64
N SER A 4 13.03 -17.39 -8.66
CA SER A 4 11.99 -16.39 -8.87
C SER A 4 12.52 -15.18 -9.65
N ASP A 5 13.73 -14.70 -9.34
CA ASP A 5 14.35 -13.55 -10.02
C ASP A 5 14.60 -13.88 -11.50
N LEU A 6 15.04 -15.10 -11.79
CA LEU A 6 15.27 -15.60 -13.16
C LEU A 6 13.96 -15.74 -13.94
N LEU A 7 12.88 -16.19 -13.28
CA LEU A 7 11.58 -16.33 -13.91
C LEU A 7 10.97 -14.96 -14.26
N CYS A 8 11.04 -14.00 -13.33
CA CYS A 8 10.61 -12.63 -13.58
C CYS A 8 11.39 -11.97 -14.72
N ALA A 9 12.71 -12.16 -14.78
CA ALA A 9 13.53 -11.65 -15.87
C ALA A 9 13.16 -12.25 -17.23
N LYS A 10 12.88 -13.57 -17.29
CA LYS A 10 12.42 -14.24 -18.52
C LYS A 10 11.05 -13.77 -18.98
N LEU A 11 10.14 -13.51 -18.04
CA LEU A 11 8.78 -13.06 -18.32
C LEU A 11 8.66 -11.53 -18.48
N ARG A 12 9.77 -10.78 -18.35
CA ARG A 12 9.78 -9.31 -18.32
C ARG A 12 8.85 -8.70 -17.27
N LEU A 13 8.63 -9.42 -16.17
CA LEU A 13 7.85 -8.90 -15.05
C LEU A 13 8.68 -7.88 -14.25
N PRO A 14 8.03 -6.85 -13.68
CA PRO A 14 8.72 -5.93 -12.78
C PRO A 14 9.36 -6.70 -11.62
N GLN A 15 10.62 -6.42 -11.32
CA GLN A 15 11.29 -7.01 -10.16
C GLN A 15 10.72 -6.38 -8.89
N PRO A 16 10.30 -7.18 -7.88
CA PRO A 16 9.84 -6.64 -6.62
C PRO A 16 10.98 -5.89 -5.91
N ASP A 17 10.70 -4.69 -5.43
CA ASP A 17 11.65 -3.92 -4.63
C ASP A 17 11.66 -4.48 -3.20
N ARG A 18 12.78 -5.07 -2.79
CA ARG A 18 12.97 -5.69 -1.46
C ARG A 18 13.46 -4.70 -0.39
N SER A 19 13.54 -3.42 -0.72
CA SER A 19 13.88 -2.40 0.28
C SER A 19 12.82 -2.36 1.40
N PRO A 20 13.16 -1.85 2.60
CA PRO A 20 12.18 -1.65 3.65
C PRO A 20 10.96 -0.86 3.17
N ILE A 21 9.75 -1.22 3.63
CA ILE A 21 8.49 -0.59 3.20
C ILE A 21 8.58 0.94 3.29
N TYR A 22 9.12 1.48 4.36
CA TYR A 22 9.24 2.92 4.57
C TYR A 22 10.24 3.60 3.63
N GLU A 23 11.30 2.90 3.19
CA GLU A 23 12.26 3.38 2.19
C GLU A 23 11.64 3.40 0.79
N TRP A 24 10.92 2.34 0.43
CA TRP A 24 10.15 2.26 -0.79
C TRP A 24 9.09 3.35 -0.84
N ALA A 25 8.33 3.51 0.25
CA ALA A 25 7.28 4.52 0.34
C ALA A 25 7.83 5.94 0.21
N ARG A 26 9.00 6.23 0.77
CA ARG A 26 9.67 7.52 0.61
C ARG A 26 9.95 7.88 -0.86
N LYS A 27 10.20 6.87 -1.70
CA LYS A 27 10.49 7.05 -3.13
C LYS A 27 9.22 7.18 -3.99
N HIS A 28 8.14 6.53 -3.58
CA HIS A 28 7.01 6.28 -4.46
C HIS A 28 5.67 6.85 -3.97
N VAL A 29 5.51 7.06 -2.67
CA VAL A 29 4.24 7.48 -2.08
C VAL A 29 4.21 8.98 -1.82
N ILE A 30 3.16 9.62 -2.35
CA ILE A 30 2.84 11.02 -2.09
C ILE A 30 1.52 11.04 -1.32
N LEU A 31 1.56 11.58 -0.11
CA LEU A 31 0.38 11.72 0.75
C LEU A 31 -0.47 12.88 0.27
N PRO A 32 -1.79 12.69 0.07
CA PRO A 32 -2.71 13.75 -0.33
C PRO A 32 -2.94 14.76 0.80
N GLU A 33 -3.59 15.88 0.48
CA GLU A 33 -3.88 16.97 1.42
C GLU A 33 -4.80 16.59 2.59
N SER A 34 -5.45 15.44 2.52
CA SER A 34 -6.23 14.87 3.63
C SER A 34 -5.39 14.40 4.82
N TYR A 35 -4.07 14.41 4.69
CA TYR A 35 -3.13 14.12 5.78
C TYR A 35 -2.62 15.38 6.46
N ALA A 36 -2.22 15.24 7.73
CA ALA A 36 -1.63 16.35 8.49
C ALA A 36 -0.31 16.85 7.91
N THR A 37 0.41 16.00 7.19
CA THR A 37 1.66 16.32 6.49
C THR A 37 1.58 15.81 5.06
N PRO A 38 0.95 16.57 4.14
CA PRO A 38 0.88 16.22 2.74
C PRO A 38 2.26 16.24 2.07
N GLY A 39 2.37 15.52 0.95
CA GLY A 39 3.60 15.46 0.16
C GLY A 39 4.34 14.12 0.26
N PRO A 40 5.61 14.04 -0.12
CA PRO A 40 6.37 12.80 -0.09
C PRO A 40 6.42 12.18 1.30
N PHE A 41 6.12 10.88 1.39
CA PHE A 41 6.17 10.17 2.67
C PHE A 41 7.56 10.22 3.31
N ASN A 42 7.61 10.54 4.60
CA ASN A 42 8.86 10.60 5.35
C ASN A 42 8.69 9.97 6.73
N VAL A 43 9.25 8.78 6.91
CA VAL A 43 9.18 8.04 8.17
C VAL A 43 9.84 8.75 9.35
N ARG A 44 10.75 9.70 9.11
CA ARG A 44 11.42 10.48 10.16
C ARG A 44 10.45 11.35 10.97
N ILE A 45 9.29 11.68 10.39
CA ILE A 45 8.22 12.40 11.10
C ILE A 45 7.54 11.50 12.14
N SER A 46 7.53 10.18 11.89
CA SER A 46 6.87 9.18 12.74
C SER A 46 7.76 7.93 12.91
N PRO A 47 8.94 8.06 13.53
CA PRO A 47 9.93 6.98 13.55
C PRO A 47 9.47 5.74 14.33
N TRP A 48 8.50 5.88 15.22
CA TRP A 48 7.85 4.75 15.94
C TRP A 48 7.08 3.80 15.03
N LEU A 49 6.82 4.16 13.78
CA LEU A 49 6.17 3.29 12.79
C LEU A 49 7.14 2.28 12.16
N VAL A 50 8.45 2.51 12.23
CA VAL A 50 9.48 1.63 11.63
C VAL A 50 9.33 0.18 12.10
N PRO A 51 9.27 -0.14 13.40
CA PRO A 51 9.13 -1.52 13.85
C PRO A 51 7.85 -2.21 13.36
N ILE A 52 6.79 -1.42 13.08
CA ILE A 52 5.53 -1.94 12.55
C ILE A 52 5.71 -2.31 11.08
N PHE A 53 6.33 -1.46 10.28
CA PHE A 53 6.66 -1.77 8.89
C PHE A 53 7.57 -2.99 8.77
N ASP A 54 8.58 -3.11 9.64
CA ASP A 54 9.48 -4.26 9.69
C ASP A 54 8.72 -5.56 10.00
N ALA A 55 7.77 -5.50 10.95
CA ALA A 55 6.91 -6.64 11.28
C ALA A 55 5.99 -7.03 10.11
N LEU A 56 5.42 -6.05 9.40
CA LEU A 56 4.54 -6.27 8.24
C LEU A 56 5.30 -6.85 7.03
N GLN A 57 6.57 -6.54 6.87
CA GLN A 57 7.42 -7.05 5.79
C GLN A 57 8.02 -8.42 6.11
N ASN A 58 8.02 -8.85 7.36
CA ASN A 58 8.61 -10.11 7.76
C ASN A 58 7.73 -11.30 7.35
N PRO A 59 8.19 -12.21 6.46
CA PRO A 59 7.38 -13.33 5.98
C PRO A 59 7.02 -14.36 7.04
N LEU A 60 7.69 -14.34 8.20
CA LEU A 60 7.39 -15.21 9.33
C LEU A 60 6.25 -14.66 10.21
N VAL A 61 5.92 -13.38 10.08
CA VAL A 61 4.86 -12.73 10.84
C VAL A 61 3.55 -12.86 10.09
N ARG A 62 2.61 -13.62 10.65
CA ARG A 62 1.28 -13.83 10.05
C ARG A 62 0.19 -12.92 10.58
N ARG A 63 0.45 -12.23 11.70
CA ARG A 63 -0.53 -11.37 12.34
C ARG A 63 0.17 -10.25 13.11
N VAL A 64 -0.26 -9.03 12.88
CA VAL A 64 0.19 -7.84 13.60
C VAL A 64 -0.99 -7.21 14.33
N HIS A 65 -0.88 -7.07 15.64
CA HIS A 65 -1.84 -6.35 16.45
C HIS A 65 -1.23 -5.03 16.90
N PHE A 66 -1.74 -3.93 16.36
CA PHE A 66 -1.24 -2.59 16.67
C PHE A 66 -2.14 -1.90 17.69
N ARG A 67 -1.77 -2.01 18.97
CA ARG A 67 -2.40 -1.23 20.05
C ARG A 67 -1.77 0.16 20.10
N LYS A 68 -2.55 1.19 19.86
CA LYS A 68 -2.06 2.56 19.67
C LYS A 68 -2.95 3.59 20.35
N ALA A 69 -2.37 4.76 20.67
CA ALA A 69 -3.14 5.97 20.98
C ALA A 69 -3.83 6.53 19.73
N VAL A 70 -4.70 7.50 19.94
CA VAL A 70 -5.37 8.21 18.85
C VAL A 70 -4.34 9.04 18.07
N GLN A 71 -4.50 9.14 16.75
CA GLN A 71 -3.73 10.02 15.84
C GLN A 71 -2.22 9.78 15.74
N ILE A 72 -1.71 8.61 16.10
CA ILE A 72 -0.28 8.27 15.95
C ILE A 72 0.06 7.57 14.62
N GLY A 73 -0.79 7.64 13.61
CA GLY A 73 -0.48 7.15 12.27
C GLY A 73 -0.87 5.69 11.99
N GLY A 74 -1.78 5.08 12.78
CA GLY A 74 -2.17 3.69 12.55
C GLY A 74 -2.81 3.44 11.19
N THR A 75 -3.69 4.31 10.73
CA THR A 75 -4.26 4.24 9.39
C THR A 75 -3.21 4.50 8.32
N LEU A 76 -2.28 5.44 8.58
CA LEU A 76 -1.17 5.74 7.68
C LEU A 76 -0.30 4.50 7.39
N VAL A 77 -0.07 3.64 8.39
CA VAL A 77 0.68 2.39 8.18
C VAL A 77 0.02 1.53 7.10
N ALA A 78 -1.30 1.35 7.18
CA ALA A 78 -2.04 0.57 6.21
C ALA A 78 -2.09 1.26 4.84
N ASP A 79 -2.27 2.60 4.80
CA ASP A 79 -2.26 3.40 3.57
C ASP A 79 -0.91 3.37 2.83
N ILE A 80 0.18 3.08 3.53
CA ILE A 80 1.52 2.88 2.96
C ILE A 80 1.75 1.41 2.58
N TRP A 81 1.30 0.49 3.42
CA TRP A 81 1.55 -0.94 3.22
C TRP A 81 0.78 -1.50 2.02
N VAL A 82 -0.47 -1.09 1.82
CA VAL A 82 -1.30 -1.57 0.71
C VAL A 82 -0.67 -1.29 -0.65
N PRO A 83 -0.28 -0.06 -1.02
CA PRO A 83 0.38 0.17 -2.30
C PRO A 83 1.73 -0.56 -2.43
N TRP A 84 2.45 -0.78 -1.32
CA TRP A 84 3.65 -1.60 -1.34
C TRP A 84 3.33 -3.07 -1.68
N LEU A 85 2.28 -3.66 -1.07
CA LEU A 85 1.83 -5.02 -1.40
C LEU A 85 1.43 -5.14 -2.87
N ILE A 86 0.65 -4.19 -3.38
CA ILE A 86 0.22 -4.19 -4.78
C ILE A 86 1.43 -4.22 -5.73
N ALA A 87 2.48 -3.46 -5.40
CA ALA A 87 3.67 -3.33 -6.25
C ALA A 87 4.65 -4.50 -6.11
N ASN A 88 4.76 -5.14 -4.94
CA ASN A 88 5.87 -6.03 -4.61
C ASN A 88 5.47 -7.44 -4.18
N ASP A 89 4.26 -7.61 -3.63
CA ASP A 89 3.79 -8.90 -3.10
C ASP A 89 2.29 -9.06 -3.40
N ALA A 90 1.95 -9.08 -4.67
CA ALA A 90 0.58 -9.06 -5.16
C ALA A 90 -0.24 -10.26 -4.66
N GLY A 91 -1.39 -9.97 -4.06
CA GLY A 91 -2.34 -10.96 -3.55
C GLY A 91 -3.69 -10.31 -3.24
N PRO A 92 -4.71 -11.09 -2.87
CA PRO A 92 -5.99 -10.55 -2.45
C PRO A 92 -5.82 -9.76 -1.15
N ILE A 93 -6.30 -8.52 -1.16
CA ILE A 93 -6.25 -7.62 0.00
C ILE A 93 -7.67 -7.24 0.35
N SER A 94 -8.04 -7.38 1.63
CA SER A 94 -9.31 -6.93 2.16
C SER A 94 -9.07 -5.88 3.25
N TRP A 95 -9.78 -4.77 3.15
CA TRP A 95 -9.74 -3.69 4.14
C TRP A 95 -11.13 -3.49 4.74
N THR A 96 -11.25 -3.67 6.04
CA THR A 96 -12.51 -3.52 6.75
C THR A 96 -12.49 -2.29 7.64
N MET A 97 -13.54 -1.50 7.59
CA MET A 97 -13.81 -0.36 8.47
C MET A 97 -15.14 -0.55 9.20
N GLN A 98 -15.46 0.35 10.10
CA GLN A 98 -16.65 0.23 10.95
C GLN A 98 -17.98 0.41 10.20
N THR A 99 -17.98 1.21 9.13
CA THR A 99 -19.16 1.46 8.29
C THR A 99 -18.76 1.61 6.83
N ASP A 100 -19.71 1.35 5.92
CA ASP A 100 -19.52 1.51 4.47
C ASP A 100 -19.21 2.97 4.10
N GLU A 101 -19.83 3.93 4.81
CA GLU A 101 -19.56 5.35 4.59
C GLU A 101 -18.10 5.72 4.94
N MET A 102 -17.55 5.11 5.98
CA MET A 102 -16.16 5.36 6.38
C MET A 102 -15.19 4.80 5.36
N ILE A 103 -15.44 3.59 4.82
CA ILE A 103 -14.55 2.99 3.81
C ILE A 103 -14.63 3.76 2.50
N ASP A 104 -15.82 4.18 2.09
CA ASP A 104 -16.03 5.02 0.90
C ASP A 104 -15.28 6.35 0.99
N ARG A 105 -15.40 7.03 2.12
CA ARG A 105 -14.71 8.29 2.38
C ARG A 105 -13.20 8.09 2.39
N HIS A 106 -12.72 7.03 3.04
CA HIS A 106 -11.32 6.70 3.12
C HIS A 106 -10.73 6.37 1.73
N ALA A 107 -11.42 5.56 0.95
CA ALA A 107 -11.03 5.22 -0.40
C ALA A 107 -10.90 6.47 -1.29
N LYS A 108 -11.92 7.34 -1.27
CA LYS A 108 -11.95 8.57 -2.09
C LYS A 108 -10.91 9.60 -1.69
N SER A 109 -10.74 9.82 -0.37
CA SER A 109 -9.90 10.93 0.12
C SER A 109 -8.43 10.56 0.33
N ARG A 110 -8.10 9.28 0.43
CA ARG A 110 -6.74 8.81 0.76
C ARG A 110 -6.21 7.76 -0.19
N LEU A 111 -6.84 6.56 -0.26
CA LEU A 111 -6.28 5.44 -1.02
C LEU A 111 -6.20 5.71 -2.52
N ASN A 112 -7.28 6.15 -3.14
CA ASN A 112 -7.29 6.40 -4.58
C ASN A 112 -6.27 7.48 -4.99
N PRO A 113 -6.15 8.64 -4.31
CA PRO A 113 -5.09 9.60 -4.59
C PRO A 113 -3.67 9.03 -4.42
N ILE A 114 -3.45 8.18 -3.40
CA ILE A 114 -2.15 7.50 -3.22
C ILE A 114 -1.88 6.54 -4.39
N PHE A 115 -2.85 5.72 -4.80
CA PHE A 115 -2.68 4.79 -5.92
C PHE A 115 -2.37 5.52 -7.23
N GLU A 116 -3.04 6.63 -7.48
CA GLU A 116 -2.83 7.45 -8.69
C GLU A 116 -1.49 8.18 -8.70
N SER A 117 -1.00 8.60 -7.55
CA SER A 117 0.30 9.27 -7.42
C SER A 117 1.49 8.33 -7.34
N CYS A 118 1.27 7.09 -6.90
CA CYS A 118 2.30 6.08 -6.75
C CYS A 118 2.61 5.40 -8.09
N LYS A 119 3.68 5.80 -8.77
CA LYS A 119 4.01 5.35 -10.12
C LYS A 119 3.94 3.83 -10.34
N PRO A 120 4.52 2.95 -9.47
CA PRO A 120 4.43 1.51 -9.64
C PRO A 120 2.99 0.98 -9.60
N VAL A 121 2.15 1.54 -8.73
CA VAL A 121 0.74 1.15 -8.58
C VAL A 121 -0.10 1.74 -9.71
N ALA A 122 0.10 3.00 -10.05
CA ALA A 122 -0.61 3.70 -11.12
C ALA A 122 -0.46 2.99 -12.48
N ALA A 123 0.71 2.39 -12.73
CA ALA A 123 0.96 1.62 -13.95
C ALA A 123 0.10 0.34 -14.07
N MET A 124 -0.35 -0.20 -12.93
CA MET A 124 -1.20 -1.40 -12.85
C MET A 124 -2.67 -1.06 -12.62
N LEU A 125 -2.98 0.21 -12.33
CA LEU A 125 -4.32 0.64 -11.99
C LEU A 125 -5.25 0.54 -13.21
N PRO A 126 -6.36 -0.22 -13.14
CA PRO A 126 -7.28 -0.32 -14.24
C PRO A 126 -7.99 1.01 -14.49
N ARG A 127 -8.49 1.20 -15.71
CA ARG A 127 -9.38 2.33 -16.02
C ARG A 127 -10.67 2.21 -15.22
N VAL A 128 -11.28 3.35 -14.90
CA VAL A 128 -12.60 3.40 -14.25
C VAL A 128 -13.60 2.60 -15.08
N GLY A 129 -14.30 1.66 -14.42
CA GLY A 129 -15.22 0.73 -15.07
C GLY A 129 -15.49 -0.49 -14.18
N PRO A 130 -15.91 -1.61 -14.77
CA PRO A 130 -16.26 -2.80 -13.97
C PRO A 130 -15.12 -3.33 -13.11
N ASN A 131 -13.87 -3.11 -13.50
CA ASN A 131 -12.69 -3.56 -12.77
C ASN A 131 -12.16 -2.52 -11.76
N ARG A 132 -12.78 -1.37 -11.65
CA ARG A 132 -12.43 -0.30 -10.70
C ARG A 132 -13.68 0.45 -10.29
N THR A 133 -14.18 0.12 -9.12
CA THR A 133 -15.19 0.91 -8.39
C THR A 133 -14.51 1.73 -7.29
N THR A 134 -15.29 2.37 -6.43
CA THR A 134 -14.74 3.12 -5.28
C THR A 134 -14.05 2.21 -4.27
N THR A 135 -14.59 1.01 -4.06
CA THR A 135 -14.19 0.08 -2.99
C THR A 135 -13.61 -1.23 -3.50
N GLU A 136 -13.77 -1.54 -4.79
CA GLU A 136 -13.25 -2.76 -5.39
C GLU A 136 -12.35 -2.41 -6.58
N ILE A 137 -11.13 -2.91 -6.58
CA ILE A 137 -10.16 -2.68 -7.66
C ILE A 137 -9.48 -4.00 -8.02
N TYR A 138 -9.53 -4.38 -9.30
CA TYR A 138 -8.88 -5.56 -9.86
C TYR A 138 -7.56 -5.17 -10.53
N PHE A 139 -6.45 -5.49 -9.87
CA PHE A 139 -5.11 -5.27 -10.38
C PHE A 139 -4.60 -6.51 -11.12
N GLY A 140 -4.82 -6.63 -12.43
CA GLY A 140 -4.13 -7.59 -13.29
C GLY A 140 -4.04 -9.06 -12.85
N GLY A 141 -5.01 -9.58 -12.09
CA GLY A 141 -5.03 -10.98 -11.62
C GLY A 141 -5.28 -11.17 -10.13
N PHE A 142 -5.31 -10.10 -9.36
CA PHE A 142 -5.78 -10.08 -7.96
C PHE A 142 -6.69 -8.87 -7.75
N PHE A 143 -7.48 -8.87 -6.69
CA PHE A 143 -8.40 -7.79 -6.39
C PHE A 143 -8.21 -7.24 -4.97
N PHE A 144 -8.58 -5.99 -4.82
CA PHE A 144 -8.59 -5.24 -3.57
C PHE A 144 -10.04 -4.88 -3.23
N ILE A 145 -10.48 -5.24 -2.02
CA ILE A 145 -11.81 -4.94 -1.47
C ILE A 145 -11.66 -4.13 -0.21
#